data_2ffb47f98df68540ebaaf533b2d2b178
#
_entry.id   2ffb47f98df68540ebaaf533b2d2b178
#
_cell.length_a   1.000
_cell.length_b   1.000
_cell.length_c   1.000
_cell.angle_alpha   90.00
_cell.angle_beta   90.00
_cell.angle_gamma   90.00
#
_symmetry.space_group_name_H-M   'P 1'
#
loop_
_entity.id
_entity.type
_entity.pdbx_description
1 polymer ?
#
loop_
_entity_poly.entity_id
_entity_poly.type
_entity_poly.pdbx_seq_one_letter_code
_entity_poly.pdbx_strand_id
1 'polypeptide(L)'
;LSIRRQRQMCIRYRALTGLFPRSTAEVHSDLLGAARALCGHEAGIACILGTGSNSCRYDGQDIVQHVSPLGYILGDEGSGTALGKRLIGDWLKGLLDEELSRKLAESYGWDEADIIRKVYREPEANRFLASFTPFLKTHRTHPDAHRILTDCFKAFFERNIMAYHPGSLAVHFVGSIAAIFHQELEEAAGIYDIRIGNILKEPIDRMVNYHRQKLKDKAD
;
A
#
# COMPACT_ATOMS: atom_id res chain seq x y z
N LEU A 1 2.81 -1.77 -20.23
CA LEU A 1 1.99 -0.66 -19.71
C LEU A 1 0.70 -0.58 -20.51
N SER A 2 -0.47 -0.53 -19.83
CA SER A 2 -1.74 -0.40 -20.53
C SER A 2 -1.82 0.94 -21.29
N ILE A 3 -2.45 0.94 -22.45
CA ILE A 3 -2.70 2.15 -23.29
C ILE A 3 -3.30 3.29 -22.44
N ARG A 4 -4.13 2.97 -21.46
CA ARG A 4 -4.72 3.94 -20.53
C ARG A 4 -3.66 4.63 -19.64
N ARG A 5 -2.69 3.91 -19.12
CA ARG A 5 -1.56 4.49 -18.34
C ARG A 5 -0.69 5.38 -19.22
N GLN A 6 -0.36 4.95 -20.42
CA GLN A 6 0.42 5.78 -21.37
C GLN A 6 -0.31 7.08 -21.72
N ARG A 7 -1.63 7.03 -21.98
CA ARG A 7 -2.43 8.23 -22.21
C ARG A 7 -2.40 9.20 -21.02
N GLN A 8 -2.55 8.70 -19.80
CA GLN A 8 -2.51 9.55 -18.60
C GLN A 8 -1.14 10.20 -18.41
N MET A 9 -0.06 9.48 -18.65
CA MET A 9 1.30 10.04 -18.59
C MET A 9 1.51 11.12 -19.66
N CYS A 10 1.07 10.92 -20.89
CA CYS A 10 1.13 11.92 -21.96
C CYS A 10 0.33 13.18 -21.64
N ILE A 11 -0.86 13.06 -21.04
CA ILE A 11 -1.68 14.21 -20.64
C ILE A 11 -0.97 15.02 -19.55
N ARG A 12 -0.43 14.36 -18.52
CA ARG A 12 0.33 15.02 -17.44
C ARG A 12 1.58 15.70 -17.97
N TYR A 13 2.33 15.04 -18.84
CA TYR A 13 3.51 15.60 -19.49
C TYR A 13 3.18 16.89 -20.25
N ARG A 14 2.15 16.87 -21.12
CA ARG A 14 1.70 18.05 -21.87
C ARG A 14 1.26 19.19 -20.97
N ALA A 15 0.52 18.89 -19.91
CA ALA A 15 0.08 19.91 -18.95
C ALA A 15 1.28 20.57 -18.25
N LEU A 16 2.26 19.79 -17.80
CA LEU A 16 3.45 20.30 -17.13
C LEU A 16 4.34 21.12 -18.08
N THR A 17 4.60 20.65 -19.29
CA THR A 17 5.42 21.39 -20.27
C THR A 17 4.73 22.67 -20.75
N GLY A 18 3.41 22.71 -20.79
CA GLY A 18 2.63 23.93 -21.09
C GLY A 18 2.71 24.97 -19.97
N LEU A 19 2.66 24.53 -18.70
CA LEU A 19 2.73 25.42 -17.54
C LEU A 19 4.18 25.90 -17.24
N PHE A 20 5.18 25.08 -17.56
CA PHE A 20 6.58 25.33 -17.27
C PHE A 20 7.46 25.19 -18.53
N PRO A 21 7.32 26.11 -19.54
CA PRO A 21 7.96 25.95 -20.85
C PRO A 21 9.49 26.03 -20.82
N ARG A 22 10.08 26.54 -19.73
CA ARG A 22 11.55 26.61 -19.54
C ARG A 22 12.11 25.45 -18.69
N SER A 23 11.28 24.45 -18.35
CA SER A 23 11.65 23.32 -17.50
C SER A 23 11.58 22.01 -18.27
N THR A 24 12.45 21.09 -17.92
CA THR A 24 12.33 19.69 -18.35
C THR A 24 11.37 18.97 -17.41
N ALA A 25 10.31 18.35 -17.94
CA ALA A 25 9.36 17.57 -17.17
C ALA A 25 9.58 16.07 -17.42
N GLU A 26 9.56 15.28 -16.36
CA GLU A 26 9.50 13.82 -16.42
C GLU A 26 8.28 13.34 -15.66
N VAL A 27 7.55 12.36 -16.22
CA VAL A 27 6.36 11.78 -15.61
C VAL A 27 6.59 10.28 -15.43
N HIS A 28 6.60 9.85 -14.19
CA HIS A 28 6.81 8.45 -13.81
C HIS A 28 5.61 7.90 -13.04
N SER A 29 5.61 6.58 -12.78
CA SER A 29 4.61 5.95 -11.92
C SER A 29 4.84 6.33 -10.45
N ASP A 30 3.77 6.30 -9.67
CA ASP A 30 3.81 6.41 -8.20
C ASP A 30 4.73 5.36 -7.57
N LEU A 31 4.75 4.15 -8.13
CA LEU A 31 5.60 3.06 -7.66
C LEU A 31 7.10 3.36 -7.84
N LEU A 32 7.51 3.95 -8.97
CA LEU A 32 8.91 4.38 -9.14
C LEU A 32 9.26 5.52 -8.18
N GLY A 33 8.32 6.46 -7.97
CA GLY A 33 8.47 7.48 -6.95
C GLY A 33 8.66 6.90 -5.55
N ALA A 34 7.84 5.93 -5.18
CA ALA A 34 7.97 5.21 -3.93
C ALA A 34 9.32 4.48 -3.80
N ALA A 35 9.77 3.79 -4.84
CA ALA A 35 11.05 3.09 -4.86
C ALA A 35 12.24 4.06 -4.63
N ARG A 36 12.26 5.18 -5.34
CA ARG A 36 13.28 6.24 -5.17
C ARG A 36 13.27 6.85 -3.76
N ALA A 37 12.09 7.10 -3.20
CA ALA A 37 11.95 7.63 -1.85
C ALA A 37 12.43 6.65 -0.76
N LEU A 38 12.16 5.35 -0.96
CA LEU A 38 12.43 4.29 0.01
C LEU A 38 13.87 3.78 -0.04
N CYS A 39 14.37 3.54 -1.26
CA CYS A 39 15.65 2.88 -1.50
C CYS A 39 16.77 3.86 -1.91
N GLY A 40 16.43 5.09 -2.33
CA GLY A 40 17.44 6.02 -2.87
C GLY A 40 18.08 5.47 -4.14
N HIS A 41 19.40 5.26 -4.10
CA HIS A 41 20.19 4.67 -5.18
C HIS A 41 20.62 3.22 -4.90
N GLU A 42 20.07 2.60 -3.87
CA GLU A 42 20.37 1.21 -3.50
C GLU A 42 19.32 0.25 -4.03
N ALA A 43 19.71 -1.00 -4.28
CA ALA A 43 18.78 -2.05 -4.64
C ALA A 43 17.92 -2.47 -3.44
N GLY A 44 16.63 -2.73 -3.68
CA GLY A 44 15.70 -3.13 -2.65
C GLY A 44 14.34 -3.54 -3.21
N ILE A 45 13.44 -3.90 -2.32
CA ILE A 45 12.02 -4.12 -2.65
C ILE A 45 11.22 -2.97 -2.05
N ALA A 46 10.51 -2.24 -2.90
CA ALA A 46 9.71 -1.09 -2.50
C ALA A 46 8.21 -1.42 -2.57
N CYS A 47 7.49 -1.13 -1.50
CA CYS A 47 6.08 -1.44 -1.33
C CYS A 47 5.27 -0.21 -0.96
N ILE A 48 4.08 -0.11 -1.53
CA ILE A 48 3.06 0.88 -1.15
C ILE A 48 1.95 0.13 -0.42
N LEU A 49 1.64 0.51 0.82
CA LEU A 49 0.48 0.02 1.58
C LEU A 49 -0.37 1.21 2.04
N GLY A 50 -1.40 1.50 1.27
CA GLY A 50 -2.40 2.54 1.50
C GLY A 50 -3.81 1.99 1.36
N THR A 51 -4.72 2.71 0.68
CA THR A 51 -6.05 2.20 0.32
C THR A 51 -5.93 0.91 -0.50
N GLY A 52 -5.07 0.89 -1.52
CA GLY A 52 -4.63 -0.32 -2.23
C GLY A 52 -3.20 -0.68 -1.86
N SER A 53 -2.63 -1.71 -2.51
CA SER A 53 -1.23 -2.09 -2.37
C SER A 53 -0.51 -2.14 -3.71
N ASN A 54 0.81 -2.03 -3.69
CA ASN A 54 1.67 -2.24 -4.84
C ASN A 54 3.08 -2.57 -4.38
N SER A 55 3.88 -3.23 -5.23
CA SER A 55 5.26 -3.56 -4.89
C SER A 55 6.13 -3.69 -6.14
N CYS A 56 7.45 -3.53 -5.99
CA CYS A 56 8.41 -3.79 -7.06
C CYS A 56 9.78 -4.16 -6.48
N ARG A 57 10.56 -4.87 -7.29
CA ARG A 57 12.01 -4.97 -7.11
C ARG A 57 12.68 -3.84 -7.88
N TYR A 58 13.51 -3.10 -7.18
CA TYR A 58 14.22 -1.91 -7.66
C TYR A 58 15.72 -2.17 -7.60
N ASP A 59 16.47 -1.75 -8.63
CA ASP A 59 17.92 -1.99 -8.74
C ASP A 59 18.79 -0.81 -8.30
N GLY A 60 18.17 0.28 -7.84
CA GLY A 60 18.82 1.54 -7.51
C GLY A 60 18.61 2.63 -8.57
N GLN A 61 18.07 2.30 -9.73
CA GLN A 61 17.76 3.22 -10.82
C GLN A 61 16.33 3.05 -11.34
N ASP A 62 15.94 1.79 -11.66
CA ASP A 62 14.67 1.48 -12.28
C ASP A 62 13.99 0.25 -11.64
N ILE A 63 12.72 0.08 -11.96
CA ILE A 63 11.95 -1.11 -11.57
C ILE A 63 12.32 -2.25 -12.50
N VAL A 64 12.96 -3.29 -11.95
CA VAL A 64 13.40 -4.47 -12.72
C VAL A 64 12.40 -5.63 -12.66
N GLN A 65 11.52 -5.66 -11.65
CA GLN A 65 10.46 -6.64 -11.54
C GLN A 65 9.24 -6.03 -10.84
N HIS A 66 8.04 -6.41 -11.30
CA HIS A 66 6.78 -5.91 -10.76
C HIS A 66 5.74 -7.03 -10.70
N VAL A 67 5.24 -7.31 -9.52
CA VAL A 67 4.06 -8.16 -9.32
C VAL A 67 2.82 -7.28 -9.42
N SER A 68 1.88 -7.65 -10.28
CA SER A 68 0.65 -6.86 -10.45
C SER A 68 -0.21 -6.90 -9.19
N PRO A 69 -0.66 -5.75 -8.65
CA PRO A 69 -1.51 -5.72 -7.46
C PRO A 69 -2.93 -6.22 -7.72
N LEU A 70 -3.36 -6.35 -8.97
CA LEU A 70 -4.67 -6.83 -9.46
C LEU A 70 -5.89 -6.04 -8.98
N GLY A 71 -5.71 -5.03 -8.11
CA GLY A 71 -6.78 -4.21 -7.55
C GLY A 71 -7.58 -4.91 -6.44
N TYR A 72 -8.52 -4.18 -5.86
CA TYR A 72 -9.17 -4.57 -4.60
C TYR A 72 -10.07 -5.82 -4.66
N ILE A 73 -10.48 -6.27 -5.85
CA ILE A 73 -11.28 -7.48 -6.02
C ILE A 73 -10.41 -8.73 -6.01
N LEU A 74 -9.34 -8.74 -6.81
CA LEU A 74 -8.51 -9.92 -7.05
C LEU A 74 -7.18 -9.92 -6.28
N GLY A 75 -6.81 -8.79 -5.67
CA GLY A 75 -5.53 -8.59 -5.01
C GLY A 75 -5.60 -7.50 -3.95
N ASP A 76 -4.65 -6.55 -4.00
CA ASP A 76 -4.42 -5.48 -3.02
C ASP A 76 -4.19 -6.02 -1.59
N GLU A 77 -3.59 -7.21 -1.46
CA GLU A 77 -3.28 -7.82 -0.16
C GLU A 77 -2.51 -6.83 0.72
N GLY A 78 -2.71 -6.89 2.03
CA GLY A 78 -2.07 -6.00 3.01
C GLY A 78 -2.52 -4.54 2.97
N SER A 79 -3.42 -4.15 2.04
CA SER A 79 -3.96 -2.79 1.94
C SER A 79 -5.09 -2.53 2.94
N GLY A 80 -5.44 -1.25 3.11
CA GLY A 80 -6.61 -0.85 3.90
C GLY A 80 -7.90 -1.46 3.39
N THR A 81 -8.05 -1.62 2.07
CA THR A 81 -9.20 -2.28 1.46
C THR A 81 -9.26 -3.76 1.80
N ALA A 82 -8.14 -4.46 1.75
CA ALA A 82 -8.07 -5.88 2.13
C ALA A 82 -8.40 -6.09 3.61
N LEU A 83 -7.86 -5.24 4.48
CA LEU A 83 -8.14 -5.23 5.92
C LEU A 83 -9.63 -5.01 6.20
N GLY A 84 -10.22 -3.96 5.61
CA GLY A 84 -11.65 -3.67 5.79
C GLY A 84 -12.55 -4.75 5.20
N LYS A 85 -12.22 -5.28 4.03
CA LYS A 85 -12.94 -6.41 3.41
C LYS A 85 -12.96 -7.64 4.34
N ARG A 86 -11.83 -7.97 4.95
CA ARG A 86 -11.73 -9.09 5.88
C ARG A 86 -12.52 -8.83 7.15
N LEU A 87 -12.37 -7.66 7.78
CA LEU A 87 -13.10 -7.28 8.98
C LEU A 87 -14.62 -7.36 8.79
N ILE A 88 -15.12 -6.72 7.72
CA ILE A 88 -16.56 -6.69 7.43
C ILE A 88 -17.09 -8.09 7.07
N GLY A 89 -16.33 -8.85 6.30
CA GLY A 89 -16.70 -10.21 5.95
C GLY A 89 -16.79 -11.13 7.17
N ASP A 90 -15.82 -11.05 8.08
CA ASP A 90 -15.82 -11.83 9.33
C ASP A 90 -16.95 -11.38 10.26
N TRP A 91 -17.22 -10.07 10.35
CA TRP A 91 -18.31 -9.53 11.15
C TRP A 91 -19.69 -10.00 10.68
N LEU A 92 -20.01 -9.83 9.40
CA LEU A 92 -21.31 -10.21 8.83
C LEU A 92 -21.57 -11.72 8.86
N LYS A 93 -20.52 -12.52 8.98
CA LYS A 93 -20.60 -13.98 9.11
C LYS A 93 -20.59 -14.48 10.57
N GLY A 94 -20.54 -13.56 11.55
CA GLY A 94 -20.48 -13.93 12.97
C GLY A 94 -19.20 -14.65 13.38
N LEU A 95 -18.07 -14.35 12.70
CA LEU A 95 -16.76 -14.94 12.96
C LEU A 95 -15.89 -14.10 13.89
N LEU A 96 -16.35 -12.91 14.30
CA LEU A 96 -15.70 -12.07 15.29
C LEU A 96 -16.27 -12.37 16.68
N ASP A 97 -15.44 -12.15 17.68
CA ASP A 97 -15.87 -12.12 19.08
C ASP A 97 -17.07 -11.17 19.28
N GLU A 98 -17.96 -11.52 20.20
CA GLU A 98 -19.22 -10.81 20.44
C GLU A 98 -18.98 -9.35 20.88
N GLU A 99 -17.98 -9.11 21.73
CA GLU A 99 -17.64 -7.76 22.20
C GLU A 99 -17.13 -6.89 21.04
N LEU A 100 -16.22 -7.42 20.20
CA LEU A 100 -15.69 -6.71 19.06
C LEU A 100 -16.78 -6.44 18.01
N SER A 101 -17.66 -7.40 17.77
CA SER A 101 -18.82 -7.27 16.86
C SER A 101 -19.76 -6.15 17.31
N ARG A 102 -20.11 -6.10 18.59
CA ARG A 102 -20.94 -5.05 19.17
C ARG A 102 -20.30 -3.67 19.03
N LYS A 103 -19.01 -3.54 19.37
CA LYS A 103 -18.26 -2.29 19.23
C LYS A 103 -18.20 -1.81 17.77
N LEU A 104 -18.08 -2.72 16.81
CA LEU A 104 -18.08 -2.38 15.39
C LEU A 104 -19.45 -1.84 14.95
N ALA A 105 -20.53 -2.51 15.34
CA ALA A 105 -21.89 -2.07 15.07
C ALA A 105 -22.18 -0.67 15.66
N GLU A 106 -21.82 -0.45 16.92
CA GLU A 106 -21.97 0.84 17.60
C GLU A 106 -21.15 1.96 16.93
N SER A 107 -19.96 1.65 16.42
CA SER A 107 -19.07 2.65 15.83
C SER A 107 -19.56 3.19 14.49
N TYR A 108 -20.26 2.38 13.70
CA TYR A 108 -20.62 2.73 12.32
C TYR A 108 -22.14 2.81 12.09
N GLY A 109 -22.95 2.12 12.86
CA GLY A 109 -24.41 2.17 12.77
C GLY A 109 -24.99 1.64 11.44
N TRP A 110 -24.23 0.85 10.68
CA TRP A 110 -24.64 0.28 9.39
C TRP A 110 -25.11 -1.15 9.57
N ASP A 111 -26.18 -1.50 8.86
CA ASP A 111 -26.65 -2.85 8.73
C ASP A 111 -26.03 -3.56 7.51
N GLU A 112 -26.32 -4.85 7.37
CA GLU A 112 -25.84 -5.67 6.25
C GLU A 112 -26.29 -5.09 4.89
N ALA A 113 -27.54 -4.62 4.78
CA ALA A 113 -28.09 -4.09 3.53
C ALA A 113 -27.36 -2.82 3.09
N ASP A 114 -27.04 -1.94 4.04
CA ASP A 114 -26.24 -0.74 3.80
C ASP A 114 -24.84 -1.07 3.29
N ILE A 115 -24.16 -2.03 3.93
CA ILE A 115 -22.82 -2.47 3.55
C ILE A 115 -22.84 -3.08 2.14
N ILE A 116 -23.78 -3.98 1.85
CA ILE A 116 -23.94 -4.59 0.53
C ILE A 116 -24.19 -3.52 -0.53
N ARG A 117 -25.07 -2.55 -0.25
CA ARG A 117 -25.33 -1.43 -1.16
C ARG A 117 -24.06 -0.63 -1.43
N LYS A 118 -23.31 -0.24 -0.39
CA LYS A 118 -22.06 0.54 -0.50
C LYS A 118 -20.96 -0.19 -1.27
N VAL A 119 -20.83 -1.49 -1.06
CA VAL A 119 -19.78 -2.29 -1.72
C VAL A 119 -20.13 -2.60 -3.18
N TYR A 120 -21.39 -2.91 -3.49
CA TYR A 120 -21.77 -3.45 -4.81
C TYR A 120 -22.53 -2.47 -5.70
N ARG A 121 -23.07 -1.38 -5.16
CA ARG A 121 -23.94 -0.46 -5.91
C ARG A 121 -23.42 0.99 -5.95
N GLU A 122 -22.52 1.37 -5.04
CA GLU A 122 -21.98 2.71 -4.97
C GLU A 122 -20.53 2.78 -5.52
N PRO A 123 -20.09 3.96 -5.99
CA PRO A 123 -18.70 4.16 -6.40
C PRO A 123 -17.75 4.11 -5.19
N GLU A 124 -16.45 3.88 -5.46
CA GLU A 124 -15.37 3.93 -4.46
C GLU A 124 -15.47 2.88 -3.33
N ALA A 125 -15.99 1.70 -3.63
CA ALA A 125 -16.09 0.59 -2.67
C ALA A 125 -14.76 0.28 -1.96
N ASN A 126 -13.63 0.47 -2.64
CA ASN A 126 -12.30 0.31 -2.05
C ASN A 126 -12.03 1.33 -0.93
N ARG A 127 -12.41 2.60 -1.11
CA ARG A 127 -12.29 3.62 -0.06
C ARG A 127 -13.23 3.35 1.10
N PHE A 128 -14.46 2.94 0.78
CA PHE A 128 -15.42 2.54 1.81
C PHE A 128 -14.86 1.40 2.67
N LEU A 129 -14.35 0.34 2.07
CA LEU A 129 -13.74 -0.77 2.81
C LEU A 129 -12.51 -0.31 3.61
N ALA A 130 -11.64 0.50 3.03
CA ALA A 130 -10.48 1.03 3.74
C ALA A 130 -10.85 1.94 4.93
N SER A 131 -12.04 2.53 4.95
CA SER A 131 -12.49 3.40 6.04
C SER A 131 -12.71 2.68 7.39
N PHE A 132 -12.68 1.37 7.41
CA PHE A 132 -12.74 0.56 8.63
C PHE A 132 -11.39 0.36 9.33
N THR A 133 -10.28 0.77 8.71
CA THR A 133 -8.94 0.62 9.31
C THR A 133 -8.72 1.40 10.61
N PRO A 134 -9.36 2.58 10.87
CA PRO A 134 -9.30 3.22 12.18
C PRO A 134 -9.85 2.36 13.32
N PHE A 135 -10.89 1.56 13.05
CA PHE A 135 -11.42 0.61 14.03
C PHE A 135 -10.39 -0.47 14.38
N LEU A 136 -9.77 -1.08 13.36
CA LEU A 136 -8.69 -2.05 13.58
C LEU A 136 -7.52 -1.43 14.36
N LYS A 137 -7.15 -0.17 14.07
CA LYS A 137 -6.12 0.55 14.82
C LYS A 137 -6.46 0.66 16.30
N THR A 138 -7.70 1.06 16.62
CA THR A 138 -8.15 1.24 18.01
C THR A 138 -8.20 -0.10 18.75
N HIS A 139 -8.52 -1.18 18.07
CA HIS A 139 -8.70 -2.51 18.66
C HIS A 139 -7.58 -3.50 18.29
N ARG A 140 -6.40 -3.01 17.88
CA ARG A 140 -5.30 -3.84 17.37
C ARG A 140 -4.80 -4.94 18.33
N THR A 141 -4.99 -4.75 19.63
CA THR A 141 -4.63 -5.72 20.67
C THR A 141 -5.70 -6.79 20.91
N HIS A 142 -6.91 -6.62 20.35
CA HIS A 142 -7.94 -7.64 20.42
C HIS A 142 -7.55 -8.84 19.52
N PRO A 143 -7.67 -10.10 20.00
CA PRO A 143 -7.22 -11.28 19.27
C PRO A 143 -7.70 -11.35 17.81
N ASP A 144 -8.99 -11.08 17.56
CA ASP A 144 -9.52 -11.11 16.20
C ASP A 144 -9.00 -9.98 15.32
N ALA A 145 -8.89 -8.77 15.84
CA ALA A 145 -8.35 -7.64 15.08
C ALA A 145 -6.86 -7.89 14.75
N HIS A 146 -6.08 -8.38 15.71
CA HIS A 146 -4.68 -8.76 15.52
C HIS A 146 -4.54 -9.87 14.48
N ARG A 147 -5.37 -10.92 14.56
CA ARG A 147 -5.41 -12.00 13.56
C ARG A 147 -5.71 -11.47 12.16
N ILE A 148 -6.71 -10.59 12.00
CA ILE A 148 -7.04 -9.98 10.71
C ILE A 148 -5.84 -9.21 10.15
N LEU A 149 -5.16 -8.40 10.97
CA LEU A 149 -3.98 -7.63 10.57
C LEU A 149 -2.85 -8.54 10.12
N THR A 150 -2.48 -9.50 10.95
CA THR A 150 -1.35 -10.41 10.66
C THR A 150 -1.64 -11.30 9.45
N ASP A 151 -2.85 -11.86 9.32
CA ASP A 151 -3.23 -12.69 8.17
C ASP A 151 -3.22 -11.90 6.85
N CYS A 152 -3.69 -10.64 6.85
CA CYS A 152 -3.64 -9.81 5.64
C CYS A 152 -2.20 -9.45 5.24
N PHE A 153 -1.31 -9.19 6.21
CA PHE A 153 0.10 -8.94 5.90
C PHE A 153 0.85 -10.21 5.47
N LYS A 154 0.56 -11.35 6.07
CA LYS A 154 1.08 -12.65 5.59
C LYS A 154 0.70 -12.88 4.13
N ALA A 155 -0.57 -12.68 3.78
CA ALA A 155 -1.03 -12.81 2.39
C ALA A 155 -0.27 -11.85 1.44
N PHE A 156 0.06 -10.63 1.88
CA PHE A 156 0.87 -9.70 1.10
C PHE A 156 2.29 -10.24 0.88
N PHE A 157 2.96 -10.74 1.92
CA PHE A 157 4.29 -11.32 1.78
C PHE A 157 4.29 -12.53 0.85
N GLU A 158 3.38 -13.48 1.06
CA GLU A 158 3.29 -14.70 0.26
C GLU A 158 3.04 -14.41 -1.23
N ARG A 159 2.08 -13.55 -1.53
CA ARG A 159 1.58 -13.35 -2.89
C ARG A 159 2.35 -12.31 -3.70
N ASN A 160 3.00 -11.37 -3.02
CA ASN A 160 3.72 -10.28 -3.68
C ASN A 160 5.22 -10.36 -3.42
N ILE A 161 5.68 -10.44 -2.18
CA ILE A 161 7.10 -10.30 -1.86
C ILE A 161 7.90 -11.54 -2.18
N MET A 162 7.38 -12.72 -1.86
CA MET A 162 8.09 -13.97 -2.15
C MET A 162 8.36 -14.20 -3.64
N ALA A 163 7.53 -13.65 -4.52
CA ALA A 163 7.75 -13.71 -5.98
C ALA A 163 9.01 -12.96 -6.45
N TYR A 164 9.55 -12.04 -5.63
CA TYR A 164 10.80 -11.33 -5.94
C TYR A 164 12.05 -12.09 -5.51
N HIS A 165 11.93 -13.20 -4.77
CA HIS A 165 13.06 -13.92 -4.17
C HIS A 165 13.96 -12.95 -3.38
N PRO A 166 13.48 -12.36 -2.28
CA PRO A 166 14.12 -11.20 -1.62
C PRO A 166 15.55 -11.47 -1.18
N GLY A 167 15.88 -12.70 -0.72
CA GLY A 167 17.22 -13.02 -0.21
C GLY A 167 17.65 -12.03 0.87
N SER A 168 18.78 -11.35 0.66
CA SER A 168 19.30 -10.33 1.61
C SER A 168 18.77 -8.91 1.37
N LEU A 169 17.95 -8.69 0.33
CA LEU A 169 17.39 -7.37 0.05
C LEU A 169 16.42 -6.94 1.14
N ALA A 170 16.52 -5.68 1.55
CA ALA A 170 15.55 -5.11 2.46
C ALA A 170 14.22 -4.82 1.74
N VAL A 171 13.12 -5.03 2.44
CA VAL A 171 11.77 -4.71 1.98
C VAL A 171 11.33 -3.42 2.67
N HIS A 172 11.08 -2.38 1.89
CA HIS A 172 10.76 -1.05 2.36
C HIS A 172 9.30 -0.72 2.07
N PHE A 173 8.69 0.08 2.93
CA PHE A 173 7.27 0.39 2.84
C PHE A 173 6.99 1.89 2.87
N VAL A 174 6.01 2.32 2.10
CA VAL A 174 5.42 3.66 2.19
C VAL A 174 3.89 3.57 2.19
N GLY A 175 3.25 4.41 2.97
CA GLY A 175 1.80 4.54 3.07
C GLY A 175 1.29 4.46 4.50
N SER A 176 0.05 4.93 4.67
CA SER A 176 -0.58 5.05 5.98
C SER A 176 -0.77 3.70 6.68
N ILE A 177 -1.10 2.64 5.93
CA ILE A 177 -1.32 1.30 6.50
C ILE A 177 -0.02 0.74 7.06
N ALA A 178 1.08 0.78 6.28
CA ALA A 178 2.38 0.33 6.76
C ALA A 178 2.85 1.11 8.00
N ALA A 179 2.68 2.42 8.00
CA ALA A 179 3.10 3.26 9.12
C ALA A 179 2.26 3.05 10.39
N ILE A 180 0.94 2.83 10.25
CA ILE A 180 0.04 2.61 11.39
C ILE A 180 0.23 1.22 12.01
N PHE A 181 0.36 0.20 11.18
CA PHE A 181 0.40 -1.20 11.60
C PHE A 181 1.79 -1.82 11.43
N HIS A 182 2.85 -1.01 11.64
CA HIS A 182 4.24 -1.45 11.44
C HIS A 182 4.61 -2.66 12.31
N GLN A 183 4.07 -2.76 13.53
CA GLN A 183 4.35 -3.87 14.44
C GLN A 183 3.82 -5.20 13.89
N GLU A 184 2.55 -5.24 13.44
CA GLU A 184 1.95 -6.44 12.86
C GLU A 184 2.55 -6.76 11.49
N LEU A 185 3.01 -5.74 10.76
CA LEU A 185 3.75 -5.92 9.51
C LEU A 185 5.12 -6.56 9.76
N GLU A 186 5.87 -6.12 10.78
CA GLU A 186 7.15 -6.69 11.19
C GLU A 186 6.99 -8.12 11.73
N GLU A 187 5.93 -8.38 12.51
CA GLU A 187 5.59 -9.72 12.98
C GLU A 187 5.34 -10.67 11.80
N ALA A 188 4.53 -10.26 10.83
CA ALA A 188 4.27 -11.06 9.64
C ALA A 188 5.53 -11.28 8.79
N ALA A 189 6.42 -10.28 8.66
CA ALA A 189 7.68 -10.40 7.94
C ALA A 189 8.63 -11.41 8.58
N GLY A 190 8.65 -11.47 9.91
CA GLY A 190 9.49 -12.42 10.69
C GLY A 190 9.18 -13.89 10.38
N ILE A 191 7.94 -14.21 9.99
CA ILE A 191 7.55 -15.58 9.60
C ILE A 191 8.29 -16.05 8.34
N TYR A 192 8.65 -15.10 7.44
CA TYR A 192 9.30 -15.37 6.16
C TYR A 192 10.78 -15.01 6.15
N ASP A 193 11.36 -14.71 7.33
CA ASP A 193 12.75 -14.24 7.46
C ASP A 193 13.05 -13.02 6.55
N ILE A 194 12.09 -12.11 6.43
CA ILE A 194 12.20 -10.92 5.61
C ILE A 194 12.69 -9.75 6.46
N ARG A 195 13.79 -9.14 6.00
CA ARG A 195 14.33 -7.92 6.61
C ARG A 195 13.51 -6.69 6.19
N ILE A 196 12.80 -6.08 7.14
CA ILE A 196 12.16 -4.79 6.94
C ILE A 196 13.22 -3.67 6.95
N GLY A 197 13.12 -2.79 5.97
CA GLY A 197 13.93 -1.58 5.87
C GLY A 197 13.17 -0.33 6.33
N ASN A 198 13.15 0.72 5.50
CA ASN A 198 12.45 1.97 5.83
C ASN A 198 10.93 1.78 5.79
N ILE A 199 10.22 2.35 6.77
CA ILE A 199 8.76 2.51 6.74
C ILE A 199 8.47 4.01 6.79
N LEU A 200 7.82 4.53 5.73
CA LEU A 200 7.47 5.94 5.59
C LEU A 200 5.95 6.09 5.52
N LYS A 201 5.41 7.10 6.19
CA LYS A 201 4.00 7.44 6.03
C LYS A 201 3.73 8.08 4.66
N GLU A 202 4.62 8.96 4.24
CA GLU A 202 4.54 9.75 3.00
C GLU A 202 5.92 9.83 2.32
N PRO A 203 5.99 9.81 0.97
CA PRO A 203 7.27 9.74 0.27
C PRO A 203 7.91 11.10 -0.01
N ILE A 204 7.20 12.23 0.18
CA ILE A 204 7.56 13.52 -0.41
C ILE A 204 8.94 14.05 0.02
N ASP A 205 9.25 14.03 1.32
CA ASP A 205 10.52 14.56 1.83
C ASP A 205 11.73 13.77 1.31
N ARG A 206 11.59 12.45 1.25
CA ARG A 206 12.63 11.57 0.70
C ARG A 206 12.78 11.73 -0.81
N MET A 207 11.69 11.96 -1.54
CA MET A 207 11.72 12.29 -2.96
C MET A 207 12.47 13.61 -3.24
N VAL A 208 12.22 14.64 -2.46
CA VAL A 208 12.96 15.92 -2.55
C VAL A 208 14.45 15.69 -2.34
N ASN A 209 14.83 14.91 -1.33
CA ASN A 209 16.23 14.61 -1.04
C ASN A 209 16.89 13.78 -2.16
N TYR A 210 16.20 12.78 -2.70
CA TYR A 210 16.66 12.00 -3.85
C TYR A 210 17.04 12.90 -5.05
N HIS A 211 16.15 13.83 -5.41
CA HIS A 211 16.40 14.74 -6.53
C HIS A 211 17.48 15.79 -6.25
N ARG A 212 17.62 16.25 -4.99
CA ARG A 212 18.71 17.16 -4.60
C ARG A 212 20.09 16.51 -4.70
N GLN A 213 20.22 15.25 -4.32
CA GLN A 213 21.47 14.50 -4.49
C GLN A 213 21.83 14.36 -5.97
N LYS A 214 20.89 13.94 -6.82
CA LYS A 214 21.08 13.81 -8.27
C LYS A 214 21.50 15.13 -8.95
N LEU A 215 21.12 16.28 -8.41
CA LEU A 215 21.54 17.58 -8.93
C LEU A 215 22.97 17.92 -8.51
N LYS A 216 23.43 17.54 -7.32
CA LYS A 216 24.82 17.73 -6.86
C LYS A 216 25.78 16.86 -7.66
N ASP A 217 25.45 15.58 -7.83
CA ASP A 217 26.26 14.62 -8.59
C ASP A 217 26.42 14.98 -10.09
N LYS A 218 25.60 15.89 -10.63
CA LYS A 218 25.71 16.40 -11.99
C LYS A 218 26.49 17.72 -12.08
N ALA A 219 26.76 18.37 -10.95
CA ALA A 219 27.46 19.64 -10.88
C ALA A 219 28.96 19.48 -10.58
N ASP A 220 29.36 18.32 -10.10
CA ASP A 220 30.73 17.83 -9.94
C ASP A 220 31.17 17.07 -11.20
#